data_d9d252d0da53f717135d40c380069476
#
_entry.id   d9d252d0da53f717135d40c380069476
#
_cell.length_a   1.000
_cell.length_b   1.000
_cell.length_c   1.000
_cell.angle_alpha   90.00
_cell.angle_beta   90.00
_cell.angle_gamma   90.00
#
_symmetry.space_group_name_H-M   'P 1'
#
loop_
_entity.id
_entity.type
_entity.pdbx_description
1 polymer ?
#
loop_
_entity_poly.entity_id
_entity_poly.type
_entity_poly.pdbx_seq_one_letter_code
_entity_poly.pdbx_strand_id
1 'polypeptide(L)'
;MTEAGENSPFERTITVVLDGAALETGKAKAARRLARELKIKGFRPGKAPRKVVESAVGADTMRREAIDEALPDAVQAALVEAGLEPAVTPRVVAVRDVEDGVEAEVRVTMWPEAPELPTYRGRRIVVDSPLVSEADVDAHVERLRLQFAELDDVEREGFDGDFALIDLRTRSGEAEVAAGSATDLLVEIGAGAFLEGLDEALRGKKAGDIIEFSTILPKGMGEEGGKAVEARVLVKQVKARRLPELTDAWVDDVSEFATVAEMREALGAELRRVRLGSARAEMEQRLLDQLRDEMDLRLPGDLVEAEADAVLHRFAHRLEARKVTIEQYLAATGQDADALVGDARAQAVLNLRTRILLEAVAGVEGLEVADEELEGAIQALAAAAKTAPDEYRKALERGGQGKALAGDILRRRAIDRLLELAVAVDADGNEIEFPAVDPGSDVAGAAEAAGDAGEDDDPIQPVEVES
;
A
#
# COMPACT_ATOMS: atom_id res chain seq x y z
N MET A 1 -18.65 5.34 35.94
CA MET A 1 -20.09 5.32 35.58
C MET A 1 -20.10 5.52 34.07
N THR A 2 -20.04 4.45 33.34
CA THR A 2 -20.10 4.43 31.87
C THR A 2 -21.57 4.25 31.51
N GLU A 3 -22.16 5.25 30.90
CA GLU A 3 -23.53 5.20 30.37
C GLU A 3 -23.67 3.98 29.50
N ALA A 4 -24.74 3.21 29.75
CA ALA A 4 -25.18 2.17 28.85
C ALA A 4 -25.56 2.85 27.54
N GLY A 5 -24.64 2.80 26.56
CA GLY A 5 -24.82 3.37 25.23
C GLY A 5 -26.04 2.73 24.56
N GLU A 6 -26.85 3.57 23.94
CA GLU A 6 -27.87 3.17 22.98
C GLU A 6 -27.29 2.12 22.04
N ASN A 7 -27.99 1.00 21.87
CA ASN A 7 -27.58 -0.04 20.93
C ASN A 7 -27.40 0.60 19.55
N SER A 8 -26.17 0.63 19.09
CA SER A 8 -25.85 1.05 17.72
C SER A 8 -26.72 0.24 16.74
N PRO A 9 -27.27 0.83 15.68
CA PRO A 9 -28.09 0.10 14.71
C PRO A 9 -27.38 -1.12 14.12
N PHE A 10 -26.06 -1.15 14.24
CA PHE A 10 -25.17 -2.20 13.72
C PHE A 10 -24.86 -3.28 14.76
N GLU A 11 -25.34 -3.16 15.99
CA GLU A 11 -25.06 -4.12 17.07
C GLU A 11 -26.24 -5.03 17.32
N ARG A 12 -25.94 -6.31 17.52
CA ARG A 12 -26.88 -7.32 18.02
C ARG A 12 -26.25 -7.96 19.23
N THR A 13 -27.08 -8.21 20.23
CA THR A 13 -26.68 -8.97 21.42
C THR A 13 -27.31 -10.35 21.36
N ILE A 14 -26.48 -11.39 21.46
CA ILE A 14 -26.92 -12.77 21.56
C ILE A 14 -26.52 -13.32 22.90
N THR A 15 -27.36 -14.23 23.41
CA THR A 15 -27.10 -14.97 24.66
C THR A 15 -26.65 -16.36 24.30
N VAL A 16 -25.48 -16.74 24.75
CA VAL A 16 -24.88 -18.06 24.52
C VAL A 16 -24.83 -18.81 25.85
N VAL A 17 -25.41 -19.99 25.88
CA VAL A 17 -25.43 -20.83 27.07
C VAL A 17 -24.45 -21.98 26.92
N LEU A 18 -23.49 -22.06 27.84
CA LEU A 18 -22.60 -23.20 27.99
C LEU A 18 -23.17 -24.13 29.06
N ASP A 19 -23.73 -25.23 28.64
CA ASP A 19 -24.19 -26.26 29.54
C ASP A 19 -23.07 -27.04 30.24
N GLY A 20 -23.41 -27.89 31.19
CA GLY A 20 -22.45 -28.70 31.90
C GLY A 20 -21.57 -29.59 30.99
N ALA A 21 -22.13 -30.07 29.87
CA ALA A 21 -21.40 -30.93 28.92
C ALA A 21 -20.38 -30.12 28.12
N ALA A 22 -20.74 -28.91 27.67
CA ALA A 22 -19.83 -27.98 26.99
C ALA A 22 -18.68 -27.58 27.92
N LEU A 23 -18.99 -27.24 29.18
CA LEU A 23 -17.97 -26.90 30.19
C LEU A 23 -17.04 -28.08 30.50
N GLU A 24 -17.52 -29.31 30.57
CA GLU A 24 -16.66 -30.47 30.76
C GLU A 24 -15.74 -30.74 29.56
N THR A 25 -16.24 -30.48 28.36
CA THR A 25 -15.43 -30.54 27.13
C THR A 25 -14.36 -29.44 27.14
N GLY A 26 -14.73 -28.20 27.50
CA GLY A 26 -13.82 -27.08 27.67
C GLY A 26 -12.74 -27.37 28.71
N LYS A 27 -13.11 -27.90 29.90
CA LYS A 27 -12.12 -28.32 30.90
C LYS A 27 -11.16 -29.38 30.39
N ALA A 28 -11.60 -30.30 29.52
CA ALA A 28 -10.73 -31.29 28.95
C ALA A 28 -9.72 -30.69 27.96
N LYS A 29 -10.16 -29.70 27.13
CA LYS A 29 -9.29 -28.94 26.21
C LYS A 29 -8.30 -28.09 27.01
N ALA A 30 -8.79 -27.27 27.97
CA ALA A 30 -7.97 -26.43 28.83
C ALA A 30 -6.89 -27.22 29.59
N ALA A 31 -7.27 -28.36 30.20
CA ALA A 31 -6.33 -29.21 30.91
C ALA A 31 -5.19 -29.73 29.97
N ARG A 32 -5.49 -30.04 28.72
CA ARG A 32 -4.49 -30.48 27.73
C ARG A 32 -3.54 -29.36 27.37
N ARG A 33 -4.05 -28.12 27.18
CA ARG A 33 -3.26 -26.93 26.88
C ARG A 33 -2.34 -26.60 28.06
N LEU A 34 -2.91 -26.40 29.25
CA LEU A 34 -2.19 -26.10 30.48
C LEU A 34 -1.15 -27.16 30.85
N ALA A 35 -1.40 -28.46 30.57
CA ALA A 35 -0.42 -29.51 30.78
C ALA A 35 0.84 -29.34 29.90
N ARG A 36 0.76 -28.68 28.74
CA ARG A 36 1.90 -28.38 27.86
C ARG A 36 2.65 -27.13 28.30
N GLU A 37 1.93 -26.12 28.73
CA GLU A 37 2.44 -24.79 29.09
C GLU A 37 3.06 -24.80 30.50
N LEU A 38 2.44 -25.48 31.46
CA LEU A 38 2.87 -25.46 32.85
C LEU A 38 3.89 -26.55 33.16
N LYS A 39 4.93 -26.16 33.92
CA LYS A 39 5.88 -27.12 34.54
C LYS A 39 5.26 -27.72 35.79
N ILE A 40 4.59 -28.88 35.65
CA ILE A 40 3.97 -29.57 36.77
C ILE A 40 5.00 -30.57 37.35
N LYS A 41 5.30 -30.43 38.66
CA LYS A 41 6.30 -31.22 39.37
C LYS A 41 5.94 -32.72 39.30
N GLY A 42 6.88 -33.53 38.80
CA GLY A 42 6.72 -34.96 38.63
C GLY A 42 6.18 -35.44 37.27
N PHE A 43 5.88 -34.55 36.35
CA PHE A 43 5.39 -34.88 35.00
C PHE A 43 6.19 -34.20 33.91
N ARG A 44 6.35 -34.88 32.79
CA ARG A 44 6.88 -34.27 31.56
C ARG A 44 5.81 -33.34 30.96
N PRO A 45 6.16 -32.17 30.38
CA PRO A 45 5.22 -31.28 29.74
C PRO A 45 4.25 -32.03 28.78
N GLY A 46 2.96 -31.75 28.91
CA GLY A 46 1.89 -32.39 28.14
C GLY A 46 1.47 -33.81 28.61
N LYS A 47 2.07 -34.36 29.68
CA LYS A 47 1.75 -35.72 30.20
C LYS A 47 1.10 -35.75 31.57
N ALA A 48 0.82 -34.61 32.18
CA ALA A 48 0.12 -34.52 33.44
C ALA A 48 -1.37 -34.90 33.27
N PRO A 49 -1.94 -35.80 34.09
CA PRO A 49 -3.35 -36.10 34.06
C PRO A 49 -4.20 -34.88 34.47
N ARG A 50 -5.42 -34.75 33.89
CA ARG A 50 -6.34 -33.63 34.13
C ARG A 50 -6.47 -33.27 35.61
N LYS A 51 -6.73 -34.26 36.50
CA LYS A 51 -6.89 -34.02 37.95
C LYS A 51 -5.68 -33.38 38.61
N VAL A 52 -4.47 -33.67 38.09
CA VAL A 52 -3.23 -33.09 38.61
C VAL A 52 -3.09 -31.65 38.13
N VAL A 53 -3.46 -31.37 36.86
CA VAL A 53 -3.51 -30.00 36.31
C VAL A 53 -4.53 -29.18 37.10
N GLU A 54 -5.75 -29.66 37.30
CA GLU A 54 -6.80 -29.00 38.11
C GLU A 54 -6.31 -28.66 39.52
N SER A 55 -5.61 -29.60 40.18
CA SER A 55 -5.05 -29.35 41.51
C SER A 55 -3.93 -28.34 41.51
N ALA A 56 -3.18 -28.22 40.42
CA ALA A 56 -2.05 -27.31 40.29
C ALA A 56 -2.51 -25.87 40.03
N VAL A 57 -3.56 -25.67 39.21
CA VAL A 57 -4.07 -24.34 38.83
C VAL A 57 -5.24 -23.84 39.70
N GLY A 58 -5.92 -24.74 40.39
CA GLY A 58 -7.11 -24.46 41.19
C GLY A 58 -8.41 -24.54 40.41
N ALA A 59 -9.52 -24.75 41.12
CA ALA A 59 -10.84 -24.97 40.51
C ALA A 59 -11.37 -23.74 39.75
N ASP A 60 -11.19 -22.54 40.32
CA ASP A 60 -11.67 -21.29 39.72
C ASP A 60 -10.92 -20.94 38.43
N THR A 61 -9.59 -21.13 38.40
CA THR A 61 -8.80 -20.94 37.20
C THR A 61 -9.17 -21.95 36.12
N MET A 62 -9.28 -23.25 36.50
CA MET A 62 -9.74 -24.29 35.58
C MET A 62 -11.11 -24.00 34.99
N ARG A 63 -12.04 -23.41 35.77
CA ARG A 63 -13.34 -23.02 35.29
C ARG A 63 -13.28 -21.90 34.28
N ARG A 64 -12.49 -20.85 34.53
CA ARG A 64 -12.28 -19.75 33.57
C ARG A 64 -11.69 -20.27 32.26
N GLU A 65 -10.62 -21.03 32.33
CA GLU A 65 -9.99 -21.63 31.16
C GLU A 65 -10.95 -22.56 30.39
N ALA A 66 -11.85 -23.24 31.08
CA ALA A 66 -12.85 -24.07 30.44
C ALA A 66 -13.93 -23.28 29.70
N ILE A 67 -14.30 -22.12 30.23
CA ILE A 67 -15.21 -21.17 29.57
C ILE A 67 -14.50 -20.61 28.32
N ASP A 68 -13.30 -20.15 28.46
CA ASP A 68 -12.49 -19.56 27.33
C ASP A 68 -12.30 -20.56 26.19
N GLU A 69 -12.14 -21.86 26.51
CA GLU A 69 -11.99 -22.91 25.50
C GLU A 69 -13.32 -23.36 24.86
N ALA A 70 -14.45 -23.23 25.57
CA ALA A 70 -15.75 -23.67 25.08
C ALA A 70 -16.54 -22.57 24.37
N LEU A 71 -16.31 -21.31 24.75
CA LEU A 71 -17.09 -20.16 24.31
C LEU A 71 -16.99 -19.89 22.82
N PRO A 72 -15.82 -19.94 22.17
CA PRO A 72 -15.70 -19.69 20.72
C PRO A 72 -16.56 -20.63 19.87
N ASP A 73 -16.53 -21.94 20.18
CA ASP A 73 -17.31 -22.94 19.45
C ASP A 73 -18.83 -22.69 19.65
N ALA A 74 -19.24 -22.32 20.88
CA ALA A 74 -20.65 -22.06 21.21
C ALA A 74 -21.12 -20.73 20.57
N VAL A 75 -20.32 -19.70 20.55
CA VAL A 75 -20.61 -18.44 19.85
C VAL A 75 -20.79 -18.68 18.36
N GLN A 76 -19.90 -19.44 17.75
CA GLN A 76 -19.99 -19.79 16.33
C GLN A 76 -21.28 -20.55 16.02
N ALA A 77 -21.65 -21.52 16.86
CA ALA A 77 -22.92 -22.25 16.71
C ALA A 77 -24.13 -21.32 16.83
N ALA A 78 -24.14 -20.43 17.82
CA ALA A 78 -25.22 -19.47 18.02
C ALA A 78 -25.36 -18.47 16.88
N LEU A 79 -24.24 -18.01 16.28
CA LEU A 79 -24.25 -17.15 15.10
C LEU A 79 -24.87 -17.84 13.89
N VAL A 80 -24.51 -19.11 13.65
CA VAL A 80 -25.07 -19.92 12.57
C VAL A 80 -26.58 -20.13 12.77
N GLU A 81 -27.01 -20.46 14.01
CA GLU A 81 -28.42 -20.66 14.34
C GLU A 81 -29.22 -19.36 14.15
N ALA A 82 -28.65 -18.22 14.55
CA ALA A 82 -29.29 -16.92 14.40
C ALA A 82 -29.20 -16.36 12.96
N GLY A 83 -28.46 -17.00 12.05
CA GLY A 83 -28.23 -16.50 10.68
C GLY A 83 -27.49 -15.17 10.65
N LEU A 84 -26.59 -14.92 11.62
CA LEU A 84 -25.83 -13.67 11.73
C LEU A 84 -24.42 -13.85 11.14
N GLU A 85 -24.02 -12.92 10.27
CA GLU A 85 -22.65 -12.81 9.78
C GLU A 85 -21.99 -11.61 10.44
N PRO A 86 -21.06 -11.82 11.39
CA PRO A 86 -20.40 -10.73 12.09
C PRO A 86 -19.40 -10.01 11.18
N ALA A 87 -19.34 -8.68 11.29
CA ALA A 87 -18.38 -7.86 10.56
C ALA A 87 -16.98 -7.90 11.20
N VAL A 88 -16.93 -8.10 12.52
CA VAL A 88 -15.71 -8.25 13.33
C VAL A 88 -15.89 -9.37 14.34
N THR A 89 -14.79 -9.82 14.95
CA THR A 89 -14.85 -10.84 16.00
C THR A 89 -15.82 -10.42 17.10
N PRO A 90 -16.84 -11.25 17.43
CA PRO A 90 -17.81 -10.94 18.47
C PRO A 90 -17.14 -10.75 19.83
N ARG A 91 -17.64 -9.79 20.60
CA ARG A 91 -17.09 -9.44 21.91
C ARG A 91 -17.98 -9.95 23.04
N VAL A 92 -17.39 -10.67 23.97
CA VAL A 92 -18.08 -11.07 25.20
C VAL A 92 -18.23 -9.88 26.12
N VAL A 93 -19.47 -9.51 26.46
CA VAL A 93 -19.80 -8.35 27.30
C VAL A 93 -19.95 -8.73 28.74
N ALA A 94 -20.58 -9.87 28.99
CA ALA A 94 -20.82 -10.37 30.35
C ALA A 94 -20.84 -11.90 30.36
N VAL A 95 -20.38 -12.46 31.46
CA VAL A 95 -20.49 -13.92 31.77
C VAL A 95 -21.12 -14.06 33.13
N ARG A 96 -22.17 -14.86 33.21
CA ARG A 96 -22.93 -15.09 34.44
C ARG A 96 -23.07 -16.59 34.71
N ASP A 97 -22.95 -17.00 35.98
CA ASP A 97 -23.23 -18.35 36.38
C ASP A 97 -24.74 -18.57 36.42
N VAL A 98 -25.23 -19.67 35.85
CA VAL A 98 -26.61 -20.13 35.87
C VAL A 98 -26.68 -21.53 36.48
N GLU A 99 -27.89 -22.01 36.81
CA GLU A 99 -28.11 -23.23 37.62
C GLU A 99 -27.41 -24.46 36.99
N ASP A 100 -27.39 -24.57 35.64
CA ASP A 100 -26.80 -25.70 34.92
C ASP A 100 -25.66 -25.30 33.96
N GLY A 101 -24.90 -24.21 34.25
CA GLY A 101 -23.84 -23.83 33.35
C GLY A 101 -23.38 -22.39 33.48
N VAL A 102 -23.13 -21.79 32.33
CA VAL A 102 -22.66 -20.39 32.17
C VAL A 102 -23.42 -19.74 31.03
N GLU A 103 -23.95 -18.56 31.27
CA GLU A 103 -24.55 -17.70 30.26
C GLU A 103 -23.61 -16.60 29.93
N ALA A 104 -23.25 -16.45 28.62
CA ALA A 104 -22.44 -15.38 28.10
C ALA A 104 -23.30 -14.46 27.22
N GLU A 105 -23.23 -13.17 27.49
CA GLU A 105 -23.81 -12.13 26.66
C GLU A 105 -22.72 -11.67 25.65
N VAL A 106 -23.01 -11.86 24.36
CA VAL A 106 -22.08 -11.63 23.30
C VAL A 106 -22.60 -10.52 22.38
N ARG A 107 -21.83 -9.49 22.21
CA ARG A 107 -22.11 -8.40 21.27
C ARG A 107 -21.54 -8.75 19.92
N VAL A 108 -22.39 -8.65 18.88
CA VAL A 108 -22.08 -8.94 17.49
C VAL A 108 -22.25 -7.67 16.69
N THR A 109 -21.17 -7.18 16.09
CA THR A 109 -21.20 -6.05 15.16
C THR A 109 -21.50 -6.58 13.77
N MET A 110 -22.54 -6.06 13.14
CA MET A 110 -23.01 -6.46 11.82
C MET A 110 -22.46 -5.54 10.75
N TRP A 111 -22.37 -6.05 9.54
CA TRP A 111 -22.13 -5.21 8.37
C TRP A 111 -23.27 -4.19 8.21
N PRO A 112 -22.97 -2.95 7.79
CA PRO A 112 -24.01 -1.99 7.45
C PRO A 112 -24.84 -2.52 6.26
N GLU A 113 -26.11 -2.15 6.22
CA GLU A 113 -26.96 -2.43 5.06
C GLU A 113 -26.38 -1.77 3.82
N ALA A 114 -26.61 -2.39 2.65
CA ALA A 114 -26.17 -1.84 1.37
C ALA A 114 -26.80 -0.43 1.17
N PRO A 115 -25.99 0.59 0.94
CA PRO A 115 -26.50 1.97 0.76
C PRO A 115 -27.24 2.11 -0.56
N GLU A 116 -28.09 3.14 -0.66
CA GLU A 116 -28.55 3.59 -1.97
C GLU A 116 -27.34 4.07 -2.79
N LEU A 117 -27.19 3.51 -3.99
CA LEU A 117 -26.07 3.87 -4.87
C LEU A 117 -26.32 5.21 -5.53
N PRO A 118 -25.34 6.12 -5.52
CA PRO A 118 -25.37 7.32 -6.35
C PRO A 118 -25.45 6.97 -7.84
N THR A 119 -25.91 7.92 -8.66
CA THR A 119 -25.98 7.70 -10.11
C THR A 119 -24.57 7.61 -10.70
N TYR A 120 -24.22 6.45 -11.23
CA TYR A 120 -22.92 6.18 -11.88
C TYR A 120 -23.04 5.97 -13.39
N ARG A 121 -24.20 5.51 -13.91
CA ARG A 121 -24.43 5.28 -15.35
C ARG A 121 -24.43 6.59 -16.11
N GLY A 122 -23.58 6.70 -17.13
CA GLY A 122 -23.41 7.90 -17.93
C GLY A 122 -22.78 9.10 -17.19
N ARG A 123 -22.21 8.87 -16.00
CA ARG A 123 -21.50 9.91 -15.24
C ARG A 123 -20.24 10.32 -16.00
N ARG A 124 -20.09 11.63 -16.22
CA ARG A 124 -18.94 12.19 -16.93
C ARG A 124 -17.83 12.50 -15.93
N ILE A 125 -16.67 11.90 -16.15
CA ILE A 125 -15.48 12.09 -15.30
C ILE A 125 -14.42 12.80 -16.13
N VAL A 126 -14.01 13.98 -15.66
CA VAL A 126 -12.93 14.73 -16.32
C VAL A 126 -11.60 14.11 -15.97
N VAL A 127 -10.78 13.81 -16.97
CA VAL A 127 -9.44 13.24 -16.81
C VAL A 127 -8.47 13.95 -17.76
N ASP A 128 -7.17 13.76 -17.54
CA ASP A 128 -6.16 14.31 -18.42
C ASP A 128 -6.26 13.72 -19.83
N SER A 129 -6.10 14.56 -20.84
CA SER A 129 -6.19 14.11 -22.24
C SER A 129 -5.05 13.13 -22.59
N PRO A 130 -5.37 11.93 -23.11
CA PRO A 130 -4.36 10.96 -23.53
C PRO A 130 -3.75 11.28 -24.91
N LEU A 131 -4.15 12.39 -25.52
CA LEU A 131 -3.64 12.79 -26.83
C LEU A 131 -2.13 13.06 -26.74
N VAL A 132 -1.41 12.54 -27.71
CA VAL A 132 0.03 12.75 -27.89
C VAL A 132 0.23 13.63 -29.13
N SER A 133 0.83 14.79 -28.92
CA SER A 133 1.18 15.72 -30.01
C SER A 133 2.55 15.36 -30.60
N GLU A 134 2.83 15.85 -31.80
CA GLU A 134 4.17 15.76 -32.39
C GLU A 134 5.23 16.40 -31.50
N ALA A 135 4.91 17.48 -30.79
CA ALA A 135 5.81 18.14 -29.85
C ALA A 135 6.18 17.24 -28.65
N ASP A 136 5.26 16.39 -28.18
CA ASP A 136 5.55 15.42 -27.12
C ASP A 136 6.55 14.36 -27.59
N VAL A 137 6.38 13.89 -28.83
CA VAL A 137 7.29 12.92 -29.45
C VAL A 137 8.66 13.59 -29.68
N ASP A 138 8.69 14.83 -30.18
CA ASP A 138 9.93 15.59 -30.35
C ASP A 138 10.67 15.76 -29.03
N ALA A 139 9.98 16.14 -27.97
CA ALA A 139 10.56 16.29 -26.64
C ALA A 139 11.13 14.97 -26.10
N HIS A 140 10.53 13.84 -26.46
CA HIS A 140 11.03 12.52 -26.06
C HIS A 140 12.26 12.11 -26.85
N VAL A 141 12.27 12.36 -28.16
CA VAL A 141 13.42 12.16 -29.05
C VAL A 141 14.60 13.02 -28.59
N GLU A 142 14.39 14.30 -28.28
CA GLU A 142 15.44 15.18 -27.77
C GLU A 142 16.02 14.70 -26.44
N ARG A 143 15.16 14.17 -25.52
CA ARG A 143 15.64 13.54 -24.29
C ARG A 143 16.54 12.33 -24.58
N LEU A 144 16.16 11.50 -25.54
CA LEU A 144 16.96 10.35 -25.95
C LEU A 144 18.32 10.84 -26.52
N ARG A 145 18.30 11.84 -27.40
CA ARG A 145 19.55 12.43 -27.96
C ARG A 145 20.46 13.01 -26.88
N LEU A 146 19.89 13.60 -25.82
CA LEU A 146 20.65 14.10 -24.68
C LEU A 146 21.37 12.98 -23.91
N GLN A 147 20.80 11.78 -23.81
CA GLN A 147 21.46 10.63 -23.18
C GLN A 147 22.69 10.14 -23.95
N PHE A 148 22.70 10.33 -25.28
CA PHE A 148 23.79 9.96 -26.17
C PHE A 148 24.65 11.16 -26.58
N ALA A 149 24.52 12.28 -25.87
CA ALA A 149 25.32 13.47 -26.14
C ALA A 149 26.81 13.24 -25.83
N GLU A 150 27.67 13.67 -26.70
CA GLU A 150 29.12 13.72 -26.48
C GLU A 150 29.53 15.08 -25.91
N LEU A 151 30.63 15.09 -25.14
CA LEU A 151 31.18 16.30 -24.56
C LEU A 151 32.52 16.59 -25.22
N ASP A 152 32.54 17.61 -26.08
CA ASP A 152 33.74 18.05 -26.79
C ASP A 152 34.42 19.19 -26.01
N ASP A 153 35.74 19.10 -25.82
CA ASP A 153 36.51 20.16 -25.19
C ASP A 153 36.50 21.44 -26.07
N VAL A 154 36.21 22.58 -25.47
CA VAL A 154 36.16 23.86 -26.16
C VAL A 154 37.01 24.91 -25.45
N GLU A 155 37.69 25.76 -26.25
CA GLU A 155 38.52 26.85 -25.71
C GLU A 155 37.74 28.17 -25.52
N ARG A 156 36.44 28.19 -25.86
CA ARG A 156 35.56 29.33 -25.67
C ARG A 156 35.01 29.44 -24.28
N GLU A 157 34.37 30.57 -23.97
CA GLU A 157 33.57 30.75 -22.77
C GLU A 157 32.40 29.75 -22.70
N GLY A 158 32.06 29.31 -21.47
CA GLY A 158 30.95 28.41 -21.20
C GLY A 158 29.63 29.15 -21.19
N PHE A 159 28.59 28.53 -21.74
CA PHE A 159 27.20 29.00 -21.75
C PHE A 159 26.28 27.97 -21.12
N ASP A 160 25.02 28.35 -20.89
CA ASP A 160 24.01 27.42 -20.38
C ASP A 160 23.90 26.18 -21.30
N GLY A 161 23.94 25.00 -20.71
CA GLY A 161 23.96 23.72 -21.40
C GLY A 161 25.31 23.15 -21.71
N ASP A 162 26.42 23.94 -21.59
CA ASP A 162 27.78 23.42 -21.59
C ASP A 162 28.14 22.80 -20.25
N PHE A 163 29.21 22.01 -20.20
CA PHE A 163 29.73 21.41 -18.97
C PHE A 163 31.06 22.05 -18.60
N ALA A 164 31.24 22.31 -17.33
CA ALA A 164 32.54 22.75 -16.79
C ALA A 164 33.10 21.61 -15.89
N LEU A 165 34.33 21.21 -16.16
CA LEU A 165 35.14 20.42 -15.25
C LEU A 165 35.82 21.36 -14.29
N ILE A 166 35.50 21.29 -13.01
CA ILE A 166 35.94 22.25 -12.00
C ILE A 166 36.60 21.57 -10.80
N ASP A 167 37.50 22.32 -10.13
CA ASP A 167 37.89 22.06 -8.77
C ASP A 167 37.19 23.10 -7.87
N LEU A 168 36.38 22.65 -6.95
CA LEU A 168 35.62 23.47 -6.02
C LEU A 168 36.18 23.31 -4.60
N ARG A 169 36.49 24.43 -3.95
CA ARG A 169 36.89 24.48 -2.55
C ARG A 169 35.98 25.43 -1.78
N THR A 170 35.42 24.98 -0.69
CA THR A 170 34.59 25.83 0.17
C THR A 170 35.28 26.06 1.51
N ARG A 171 35.12 27.30 2.05
CA ARG A 171 35.67 27.72 3.35
C ARG A 171 34.61 28.42 4.17
N SER A 172 34.69 28.20 5.47
CA SER A 172 33.94 28.97 6.49
C SER A 172 34.98 29.71 7.35
N GLY A 173 35.24 30.98 7.05
CA GLY A 173 36.37 31.71 7.59
C GLY A 173 37.70 31.12 7.11
N GLU A 174 38.60 30.75 8.06
CA GLU A 174 39.89 30.14 7.74
C GLU A 174 39.84 28.60 7.55
N ALA A 175 38.73 27.96 7.92
CA ALA A 175 38.56 26.51 7.89
C ALA A 175 38.03 26.04 6.55
N GLU A 176 38.68 25.04 5.93
CA GLU A 176 38.16 24.36 4.74
C GLU A 176 37.00 23.43 5.09
N VAL A 177 35.93 23.51 4.33
CA VAL A 177 34.73 22.69 4.51
C VAL A 177 34.73 21.56 3.49
N ALA A 178 35.11 20.36 3.91
CA ALA A 178 35.26 19.20 3.03
C ALA A 178 33.94 18.79 2.36
N ALA A 179 32.80 18.92 3.07
CA ALA A 179 31.49 18.55 2.56
C ALA A 179 31.05 19.36 1.31
N GLY A 180 31.53 20.57 1.16
CA GLY A 180 31.23 21.43 -0.01
C GLY A 180 32.37 21.47 -1.04
N SER A 181 33.47 20.72 -0.84
CA SER A 181 34.66 20.76 -1.70
C SER A 181 34.73 19.52 -2.58
N ALA A 182 35.07 19.67 -3.84
CA ALA A 182 35.19 18.56 -4.80
C ALA A 182 36.32 18.85 -5.81
N THR A 183 36.98 17.81 -6.27
CA THR A 183 38.00 17.87 -7.32
C THR A 183 37.48 17.13 -8.55
N ASP A 184 37.78 17.63 -9.75
CA ASP A 184 37.35 17.06 -11.02
C ASP A 184 35.80 16.88 -11.09
N LEU A 185 35.06 17.83 -10.53
CA LEU A 185 33.61 17.85 -10.59
C LEU A 185 33.14 18.34 -11.96
N LEU A 186 32.37 17.51 -12.65
CA LEU A 186 31.72 17.86 -13.91
C LEU A 186 30.34 18.45 -13.61
N VAL A 187 30.12 19.71 -13.95
CA VAL A 187 28.91 20.48 -13.69
C VAL A 187 28.33 21.00 -15.01
N GLU A 188 27.01 20.79 -15.21
CA GLU A 188 26.29 21.45 -16.30
C GLU A 188 25.98 22.90 -15.91
N ILE A 189 26.40 23.86 -16.75
CA ILE A 189 26.16 25.28 -16.51
C ILE A 189 24.69 25.59 -16.76
N GLY A 190 24.02 26.17 -15.77
CA GLY A 190 22.60 26.53 -15.85
C GLY A 190 21.61 25.47 -15.36
N ALA A 191 22.09 24.32 -14.89
CA ALA A 191 21.21 23.26 -14.39
C ALA A 191 20.73 23.47 -12.94
N GLY A 192 21.33 24.34 -12.15
CA GLY A 192 20.97 24.62 -10.75
C GLY A 192 21.27 23.47 -9.79
N ALA A 193 22.14 22.54 -10.17
CA ALA A 193 22.18 21.21 -9.55
C ALA A 193 23.08 21.10 -8.31
N PHE A 194 23.97 22.04 -8.02
CA PHE A 194 24.98 21.81 -6.98
C PHE A 194 24.98 22.86 -5.85
N LEU A 195 25.44 24.08 -6.15
CA LEU A 195 25.47 25.19 -5.18
C LEU A 195 24.78 26.42 -5.76
N GLU A 196 24.02 27.12 -4.92
CA GLU A 196 23.39 28.38 -5.32
C GLU A 196 24.46 29.40 -5.75
N GLY A 197 24.26 30.04 -6.90
CA GLY A 197 25.19 30.98 -7.49
C GLY A 197 26.34 30.40 -8.31
N LEU A 198 26.53 29.06 -8.32
CA LEU A 198 27.61 28.42 -9.07
C LEU A 198 27.44 28.62 -10.60
N ASP A 199 26.20 28.41 -11.11
CA ASP A 199 25.89 28.55 -12.52
C ASP A 199 26.14 29.98 -13.01
N GLU A 200 25.73 30.99 -12.24
CA GLU A 200 25.96 32.40 -12.54
C GLU A 200 27.45 32.74 -12.57
N ALA A 201 28.18 32.14 -11.62
CA ALA A 201 29.63 32.33 -11.55
C ALA A 201 30.37 31.65 -12.71
N LEU A 202 29.89 30.54 -13.24
CA LEU A 202 30.48 29.79 -14.35
C LEU A 202 30.15 30.38 -15.75
N ARG A 203 29.01 31.07 -15.89
CA ARG A 203 28.65 31.71 -17.18
C ARG A 203 29.71 32.66 -17.66
N GLY A 204 30.11 32.54 -18.93
CA GLY A 204 31.11 33.36 -19.54
C GLY A 204 32.55 33.10 -19.08
N LYS A 205 32.80 32.01 -18.34
CA LYS A 205 34.16 31.62 -17.92
C LYS A 205 34.75 30.57 -18.86
N LYS A 206 36.06 30.53 -18.89
CA LYS A 206 36.83 29.61 -19.72
C LYS A 206 37.83 28.80 -18.87
N ALA A 207 38.42 27.82 -19.49
CA ALA A 207 39.48 27.02 -18.86
C ALA A 207 40.61 27.90 -18.33
N GLY A 208 41.02 27.66 -17.08
CA GLY A 208 42.03 28.42 -16.34
C GLY A 208 41.48 29.55 -15.47
N ASP A 209 40.23 29.94 -15.60
CA ASP A 209 39.62 30.98 -14.76
C ASP A 209 39.44 30.51 -13.32
N ILE A 210 39.69 31.43 -12.39
CA ILE A 210 39.41 31.22 -10.95
C ILE A 210 38.32 32.20 -10.55
N ILE A 211 37.30 31.65 -9.88
CA ILE A 211 36.10 32.37 -9.50
C ILE A 211 35.95 32.25 -7.98
N GLU A 212 35.50 33.31 -7.32
CA GLU A 212 35.16 33.30 -5.90
C GLU A 212 33.78 33.91 -5.73
N PHE A 213 32.93 33.22 -4.95
CA PHE A 213 31.57 33.69 -4.61
C PHE A 213 31.13 33.13 -3.25
N SER A 214 30.17 33.80 -2.63
CA SER A 214 29.57 33.36 -1.36
C SER A 214 28.31 32.59 -1.64
N THR A 215 28.09 31.46 -0.93
CA THR A 215 26.90 30.59 -1.05
C THR A 215 26.53 29.99 0.29
N ILE A 216 25.39 29.34 0.34
CA ILE A 216 24.93 28.58 1.49
C ILE A 216 24.94 27.09 1.14
N LEU A 217 25.59 26.29 1.97
CA LEU A 217 25.62 24.84 1.76
C LEU A 217 24.21 24.25 1.89
N PRO A 218 23.80 23.33 1.00
CA PRO A 218 22.54 22.61 1.10
C PRO A 218 22.38 21.91 2.44
N LYS A 219 21.18 21.94 3.04
CA LYS A 219 20.90 21.36 4.37
C LYS A 219 21.24 19.87 4.49
N GLY A 220 21.28 19.14 3.38
CA GLY A 220 21.64 17.71 3.33
C GLY A 220 23.16 17.42 3.42
N MET A 221 24.02 18.42 3.53
CA MET A 221 25.48 18.23 3.59
C MET A 221 26.02 18.07 5.03
N GLY A 222 25.40 17.23 5.84
CA GLY A 222 25.84 16.88 7.19
C GLY A 222 25.81 18.07 8.17
N GLU A 223 26.77 18.12 9.11
CA GLU A 223 26.86 19.15 10.17
C GLU A 223 27.14 20.58 9.63
N GLU A 224 27.61 20.68 8.41
CA GLU A 224 27.96 21.95 7.76
C GLU A 224 26.79 22.50 6.91
N GLY A 225 25.70 21.72 6.73
CA GLY A 225 24.53 22.12 5.96
C GLY A 225 23.85 23.39 6.52
N GLY A 226 23.49 24.30 5.63
CA GLY A 226 22.87 25.60 5.96
C GLY A 226 23.85 26.69 6.37
N LYS A 227 25.16 26.43 6.42
CA LYS A 227 26.18 27.44 6.73
C LYS A 227 26.54 28.25 5.48
N ALA A 228 26.79 29.56 5.67
CA ALA A 228 27.36 30.41 4.66
C ALA A 228 28.86 30.11 4.50
N VAL A 229 29.29 29.91 3.26
CA VAL A 229 30.67 29.59 2.90
C VAL A 229 31.15 30.45 1.71
N GLU A 230 32.46 30.64 1.65
CA GLU A 230 33.11 31.18 0.47
C GLU A 230 33.57 30.03 -0.43
N ALA A 231 33.05 29.99 -1.63
CA ALA A 231 33.38 29.00 -2.65
C ALA A 231 34.44 29.58 -3.60
N ARG A 232 35.52 28.82 -3.80
CA ARG A 232 36.56 29.10 -4.81
C ARG A 232 36.55 27.97 -5.84
N VAL A 233 36.35 28.35 -7.09
CA VAL A 233 36.24 27.44 -8.23
C VAL A 233 37.37 27.68 -9.20
N LEU A 234 38.10 26.63 -9.54
CA LEU A 234 39.02 26.61 -10.67
C LEU A 234 38.34 25.90 -11.85
N VAL A 235 38.11 26.57 -12.96
CA VAL A 235 37.61 25.97 -14.18
C VAL A 235 38.76 25.26 -14.90
N LYS A 236 38.77 23.93 -14.93
CA LYS A 236 39.83 23.15 -15.59
C LYS A 236 39.60 23.03 -17.08
N GLN A 237 38.35 22.73 -17.46
CA GLN A 237 37.94 22.57 -18.86
C GLN A 237 36.50 23.06 -19.01
N VAL A 238 36.19 23.55 -20.21
CA VAL A 238 34.80 23.76 -20.64
C VAL A 238 34.55 22.78 -21.78
N LYS A 239 33.39 22.07 -21.67
CA LYS A 239 32.99 21.08 -22.66
C LYS A 239 31.64 21.46 -23.25
N ALA A 240 31.58 21.57 -24.57
CA ALA A 240 30.30 21.77 -25.26
C ALA A 240 29.57 20.44 -25.40
N ARG A 241 28.27 20.44 -25.11
CA ARG A 241 27.41 19.30 -25.39
C ARG A 241 27.14 19.22 -26.89
N ARG A 242 27.55 18.13 -27.52
CA ARG A 242 27.25 17.83 -28.91
C ARG A 242 26.20 16.73 -28.99
N LEU A 243 25.00 17.11 -29.42
CA LEU A 243 23.92 16.13 -29.66
C LEU A 243 24.21 15.40 -30.98
N PRO A 244 23.99 14.07 -31.02
CA PRO A 244 24.08 13.33 -32.28
C PRO A 244 23.04 13.84 -33.26
N GLU A 245 23.36 13.82 -34.56
CA GLU A 245 22.40 14.16 -35.60
C GLU A 245 21.30 13.06 -35.65
N LEU A 246 20.06 13.49 -35.75
CA LEU A 246 18.91 12.57 -35.84
C LEU A 246 18.82 11.99 -37.27
N THR A 247 19.53 10.89 -37.48
CA THR A 247 19.61 10.18 -38.77
C THR A 247 19.19 8.72 -38.59
N ASP A 248 18.76 8.07 -39.65
CA ASP A 248 18.43 6.65 -39.63
C ASP A 248 19.61 5.78 -39.15
N ALA A 249 20.83 6.13 -39.57
CA ALA A 249 22.05 5.44 -39.14
C ALA A 249 22.27 5.54 -37.62
N TRP A 250 22.03 6.72 -37.04
CA TRP A 250 22.13 6.88 -35.57
C TRP A 250 21.06 6.09 -34.84
N VAL A 251 19.82 6.08 -35.35
CA VAL A 251 18.71 5.32 -34.76
C VAL A 251 19.01 3.82 -34.79
N ASP A 252 19.51 3.29 -35.88
CA ASP A 252 19.91 1.86 -36.03
C ASP A 252 21.04 1.47 -35.06
N ASP A 253 21.98 2.43 -34.79
CA ASP A 253 23.08 2.20 -33.83
C ASP A 253 22.66 2.17 -32.36
N VAL A 254 21.63 2.96 -31.97
CA VAL A 254 21.27 3.17 -30.55
C VAL A 254 19.95 2.52 -30.12
N SER A 255 19.19 1.95 -31.06
CA SER A 255 17.87 1.38 -30.79
C SER A 255 17.60 0.13 -31.65
N GLU A 256 16.45 -0.47 -31.46
CA GLU A 256 15.96 -1.61 -32.26
C GLU A 256 15.27 -1.20 -33.58
N PHE A 257 15.18 0.11 -33.86
CA PHE A 257 14.50 0.65 -35.04
C PHE A 257 15.50 0.96 -36.15
N ALA A 258 15.10 0.69 -37.39
CA ALA A 258 15.96 0.96 -38.56
C ALA A 258 15.87 2.40 -39.06
N THR A 259 14.82 3.16 -38.73
CA THR A 259 14.57 4.51 -39.18
C THR A 259 14.07 5.44 -38.10
N VAL A 260 14.31 6.75 -38.27
CA VAL A 260 13.74 7.80 -37.42
C VAL A 260 12.22 7.75 -37.42
N ALA A 261 11.60 7.45 -38.54
CA ALA A 261 10.14 7.36 -38.66
C ALA A 261 9.55 6.22 -37.80
N GLU A 262 10.14 5.02 -37.86
CA GLU A 262 9.75 3.89 -37.05
C GLU A 262 9.91 4.15 -35.56
N MET A 263 11.06 4.75 -35.15
CA MET A 263 11.29 5.11 -33.75
C MET A 263 10.24 6.11 -33.26
N ARG A 264 9.93 7.17 -34.04
CA ARG A 264 8.93 8.17 -33.69
C ARG A 264 7.52 7.59 -33.55
N GLU A 265 7.14 6.69 -34.45
CA GLU A 265 5.87 5.99 -34.42
C GLU A 265 5.75 5.14 -33.14
N ALA A 266 6.78 4.34 -32.85
CA ALA A 266 6.84 3.52 -31.64
C ALA A 266 6.80 4.36 -30.35
N LEU A 267 7.58 5.44 -30.26
CA LEU A 267 7.55 6.36 -29.13
C LEU A 267 6.18 7.02 -28.95
N GLY A 268 5.55 7.45 -30.04
CA GLY A 268 4.20 8.00 -30.03
C GLY A 268 3.15 7.01 -29.54
N ALA A 269 3.26 5.75 -29.99
CA ALA A 269 2.38 4.66 -29.54
C ALA A 269 2.59 4.37 -28.04
N GLU A 270 3.83 4.30 -27.60
CA GLU A 270 4.16 4.06 -26.19
C GLU A 270 3.68 5.20 -25.27
N LEU A 271 3.95 6.45 -25.65
CA LEU A 271 3.45 7.63 -24.92
C LEU A 271 1.93 7.62 -24.82
N ARG A 272 1.24 7.27 -25.91
CA ARG A 272 -0.22 7.16 -25.91
C ARG A 272 -0.70 6.04 -24.99
N ARG A 273 -0.04 4.89 -25.00
CA ARG A 273 -0.36 3.76 -24.10
C ARG A 273 -0.23 4.17 -22.63
N VAL A 274 0.88 4.82 -22.27
CA VAL A 274 1.12 5.31 -20.91
C VAL A 274 0.07 6.34 -20.49
N ARG A 275 -0.23 7.33 -21.35
CA ARG A 275 -1.24 8.36 -21.06
C ARG A 275 -2.65 7.79 -20.93
N LEU A 276 -3.03 6.82 -21.78
CA LEU A 276 -4.31 6.12 -21.65
C LEU A 276 -4.40 5.33 -20.35
N GLY A 277 -3.33 4.66 -19.95
CA GLY A 277 -3.27 3.98 -18.65
C GLY A 277 -3.44 4.94 -17.47
N SER A 278 -2.73 6.08 -17.51
CA SER A 278 -2.86 7.12 -16.49
C SER A 278 -4.26 7.73 -16.44
N ALA A 279 -4.84 8.06 -17.59
CA ALA A 279 -6.19 8.61 -17.68
C ALA A 279 -7.25 7.61 -17.17
N ARG A 280 -7.09 6.30 -17.45
CA ARG A 280 -7.96 5.25 -16.90
C ARG A 280 -7.86 5.16 -15.37
N ALA A 281 -6.65 5.16 -14.83
CA ALA A 281 -6.42 5.13 -13.38
C ALA A 281 -7.00 6.38 -12.70
N GLU A 282 -6.83 7.54 -13.32
CA GLU A 282 -7.42 8.80 -12.85
C GLU A 282 -8.95 8.76 -12.87
N MET A 283 -9.54 8.22 -13.96
CA MET A 283 -10.99 8.02 -14.05
C MET A 283 -11.50 7.10 -12.93
N GLU A 284 -10.83 5.98 -12.69
CA GLU A 284 -11.17 5.05 -11.61
C GLU A 284 -11.18 5.76 -10.26
N GLN A 285 -10.07 6.44 -9.94
CA GLN A 285 -9.94 7.14 -8.67
C GLN A 285 -11.02 8.21 -8.49
N ARG A 286 -11.19 9.12 -9.47
CA ARG A 286 -12.17 10.21 -9.40
C ARG A 286 -13.62 9.72 -9.34
N LEU A 287 -13.93 8.66 -10.09
CA LEU A 287 -15.26 8.05 -10.06
C LEU A 287 -15.55 7.45 -8.67
N LEU A 288 -14.64 6.67 -8.13
CA LEU A 288 -14.79 6.08 -6.79
C LEU A 288 -14.87 7.15 -5.70
N ASP A 289 -14.04 8.21 -5.78
CA ASP A 289 -14.08 9.33 -4.84
C ASP A 289 -15.46 10.00 -4.85
N GLN A 290 -15.97 10.38 -6.02
CA GLN A 290 -17.28 11.01 -6.15
C GLN A 290 -18.41 10.12 -5.63
N LEU A 291 -18.41 8.83 -5.97
CA LEU A 291 -19.44 7.89 -5.50
C LEU A 291 -19.40 7.69 -3.99
N ARG A 292 -18.19 7.62 -3.41
CA ARG A 292 -18.02 7.52 -1.94
C ARG A 292 -18.51 8.76 -1.21
N ASP A 293 -18.22 9.95 -1.76
CA ASP A 293 -18.61 11.22 -1.14
C ASP A 293 -20.13 11.43 -1.15
N GLU A 294 -20.79 11.02 -2.23
CA GLU A 294 -22.24 11.11 -2.36
C GLU A 294 -23.01 10.02 -1.59
N MET A 295 -22.34 8.94 -1.21
CA MET A 295 -22.96 7.81 -0.53
C MET A 295 -23.21 8.11 0.94
N ASP A 296 -24.48 8.07 1.38
CA ASP A 296 -24.84 8.16 2.81
C ASP A 296 -24.64 6.80 3.48
N LEU A 297 -23.43 6.57 3.98
CA LEU A 297 -23.05 5.34 4.67
C LEU A 297 -22.43 5.64 6.03
N ARG A 298 -23.05 5.12 7.09
CA ARG A 298 -22.49 5.11 8.43
C ARG A 298 -21.78 3.79 8.67
N LEU A 299 -20.60 3.85 9.28
CA LEU A 299 -19.80 2.68 9.61
C LEU A 299 -19.82 2.41 11.11
N PRO A 300 -19.92 1.13 11.53
CA PRO A 300 -19.70 0.75 12.93
C PRO A 300 -18.30 1.11 13.40
N GLY A 301 -18.19 1.68 14.61
CA GLY A 301 -16.87 2.07 15.15
C GLY A 301 -15.93 0.88 15.29
N ASP A 302 -16.41 -0.25 15.83
CA ASP A 302 -15.61 -1.47 16.00
C ASP A 302 -15.08 -2.01 14.65
N LEU A 303 -15.85 -1.86 13.56
CA LEU A 303 -15.41 -2.27 12.23
C LEU A 303 -14.31 -1.35 11.70
N VAL A 304 -14.43 -0.03 11.94
CA VAL A 304 -13.39 0.94 11.55
C VAL A 304 -12.09 0.67 12.32
N GLU A 305 -12.17 0.42 13.63
CA GLU A 305 -10.97 0.11 14.42
C GLU A 305 -10.31 -1.19 13.95
N ALA A 306 -11.07 -2.26 13.70
CA ALA A 306 -10.53 -3.52 13.20
C ALA A 306 -9.82 -3.36 11.83
N GLU A 307 -10.41 -2.57 10.91
CA GLU A 307 -9.76 -2.28 9.63
C GLU A 307 -8.54 -1.36 9.81
N ALA A 308 -8.57 -0.42 10.76
CA ALA A 308 -7.42 0.44 11.06
C ALA A 308 -6.25 -0.37 11.61
N ASP A 309 -6.51 -1.34 12.48
CA ASP A 309 -5.51 -2.28 12.98
C ASP A 309 -4.91 -3.10 11.83
N ALA A 310 -5.73 -3.58 10.90
CA ALA A 310 -5.25 -4.28 9.71
C ALA A 310 -4.41 -3.39 8.80
N VAL A 311 -4.76 -2.10 8.63
CA VAL A 311 -3.95 -1.13 7.88
C VAL A 311 -2.58 -0.93 8.55
N LEU A 312 -2.54 -0.75 9.86
CA LEU A 312 -1.29 -0.58 10.63
C LEU A 312 -0.43 -1.83 10.55
N HIS A 313 -1.03 -3.01 10.64
CA HIS A 313 -0.32 -4.28 10.54
C HIS A 313 0.34 -4.43 9.16
N ARG A 314 -0.40 -4.25 8.07
CA ARG A 314 0.16 -4.24 6.71
C ARG A 314 1.27 -3.20 6.54
N PHE A 315 1.11 -2.01 7.13
CA PHE A 315 2.14 -0.98 7.12
C PHE A 315 3.42 -1.43 7.84
N ALA A 316 3.28 -2.02 9.04
CA ALA A 316 4.41 -2.57 9.80
C ALA A 316 5.18 -3.63 8.99
N HIS A 317 4.49 -4.58 8.36
CA HIS A 317 5.12 -5.60 7.52
C HIS A 317 5.87 -5.02 6.32
N ARG A 318 5.31 -4.01 5.64
CA ARG A 318 6.03 -3.30 4.56
C ARG A 318 7.31 -2.62 5.04
N LEU A 319 7.31 -2.06 6.26
CA LEU A 319 8.52 -1.49 6.86
C LEU A 319 9.54 -2.60 7.21
N GLU A 320 9.09 -3.70 7.79
CA GLU A 320 9.94 -4.86 8.12
C GLU A 320 10.61 -5.46 6.89
N ALA A 321 9.88 -5.61 5.79
CA ALA A 321 10.43 -6.04 4.50
C ALA A 321 11.58 -5.14 4.01
N ARG A 322 11.53 -3.85 4.37
CA ARG A 322 12.60 -2.86 4.12
C ARG A 322 13.63 -2.77 5.24
N LYS A 323 13.51 -3.59 6.29
CA LYS A 323 14.35 -3.58 7.50
C LYS A 323 14.32 -2.25 8.26
N VAL A 324 13.17 -1.59 8.27
CA VAL A 324 12.91 -0.34 8.99
C VAL A 324 11.90 -0.62 10.09
N THR A 325 12.13 -0.12 11.32
CA THR A 325 11.12 -0.19 12.38
C THR A 325 10.17 1.00 12.34
N ILE A 326 9.01 0.88 12.98
CA ILE A 326 8.05 1.99 13.09
C ILE A 326 8.70 3.19 13.77
N GLU A 327 9.51 2.98 14.81
CA GLU A 327 10.20 4.06 15.52
C GLU A 327 11.20 4.79 14.61
N GLN A 328 11.95 4.05 13.78
CA GLN A 328 12.86 4.64 12.81
C GLN A 328 12.12 5.44 11.75
N TYR A 329 10.98 4.94 11.29
CA TYR A 329 10.12 5.65 10.35
C TYR A 329 9.60 6.97 10.95
N LEU A 330 9.03 6.93 12.16
CA LEU A 330 8.51 8.11 12.85
C LEU A 330 9.62 9.15 13.12
N ALA A 331 10.81 8.69 13.51
CA ALA A 331 11.96 9.56 13.72
C ALA A 331 12.45 10.25 12.43
N ALA A 332 12.40 9.52 11.29
CA ALA A 332 12.83 10.06 10.00
C ALA A 332 11.83 11.05 9.39
N THR A 333 10.52 10.79 9.57
CA THR A 333 9.43 11.63 9.03
C THR A 333 9.03 12.78 9.95
N GLY A 334 9.36 12.70 11.24
CA GLY A 334 8.91 13.65 12.26
C GLY A 334 7.42 13.51 12.60
N GLN A 335 6.77 12.43 12.18
CA GLN A 335 5.37 12.13 12.49
C GLN A 335 5.27 11.52 13.89
N ASP A 336 4.23 11.84 14.64
CA ASP A 336 3.95 11.18 15.92
C ASP A 336 3.08 9.92 15.75
N ALA A 337 3.06 9.05 16.76
CA ALA A 337 2.31 7.80 16.70
C ALA A 337 0.78 8.02 16.63
N ASP A 338 0.27 9.06 17.27
CA ASP A 338 -1.17 9.36 17.26
C ASP A 338 -1.62 9.83 15.87
N ALA A 339 -0.77 10.61 15.17
CA ALA A 339 -1.01 10.99 13.78
C ALA A 339 -1.03 9.76 12.85
N LEU A 340 -0.09 8.81 13.02
CA LEU A 340 -0.07 7.57 12.24
C LEU A 340 -1.34 6.74 12.45
N VAL A 341 -1.81 6.61 13.71
CA VAL A 341 -3.08 5.93 14.02
C VAL A 341 -4.27 6.68 13.41
N GLY A 342 -4.26 8.01 13.45
CA GLY A 342 -5.27 8.85 12.81
C GLY A 342 -5.36 8.63 11.30
N ASP A 343 -4.21 8.59 10.63
CA ASP A 343 -4.12 8.31 9.19
C ASP A 343 -4.61 6.89 8.86
N ALA A 344 -4.26 5.90 9.69
CA ALA A 344 -4.74 4.53 9.50
C ALA A 344 -6.26 4.42 9.63
N ARG A 345 -6.89 5.14 10.59
CA ARG A 345 -8.35 5.21 10.72
C ARG A 345 -9.00 5.88 9.51
N ALA A 346 -8.44 6.98 9.03
CA ALA A 346 -8.92 7.64 7.83
C ALA A 346 -8.87 6.70 6.61
N GLN A 347 -7.76 5.98 6.44
CA GLN A 347 -7.61 4.99 5.38
C GLN A 347 -8.59 3.82 5.53
N ALA A 348 -8.82 3.34 6.76
CA ALA A 348 -9.78 2.29 7.06
C ALA A 348 -11.22 2.68 6.66
N VAL A 349 -11.62 3.91 6.96
CA VAL A 349 -12.93 4.44 6.52
C VAL A 349 -13.04 4.44 4.99
N LEU A 350 -11.99 4.88 4.27
CA LEU A 350 -11.97 4.87 2.80
C LEU A 350 -12.05 3.45 2.25
N ASN A 351 -11.27 2.51 2.78
CA ASN A 351 -11.27 1.11 2.37
C ASN A 351 -12.65 0.47 2.55
N LEU A 352 -13.26 0.64 3.73
CA LEU A 352 -14.57 0.09 4.04
C LEU A 352 -15.67 0.68 3.16
N ARG A 353 -15.68 2.00 2.96
CA ARG A 353 -16.65 2.66 2.06
C ARG A 353 -16.50 2.17 0.62
N THR A 354 -15.26 2.05 0.13
CA THR A 354 -15.00 1.51 -1.20
C THR A 354 -15.47 0.06 -1.32
N ARG A 355 -15.16 -0.77 -0.34
CA ARG A 355 -15.57 -2.17 -0.31
C ARG A 355 -17.09 -2.31 -0.39
N ILE A 356 -17.82 -1.58 0.46
CA ILE A 356 -19.29 -1.66 0.54
C ILE A 356 -19.92 -1.10 -0.74
N LEU A 357 -19.38 0.01 -1.29
CA LEU A 357 -19.79 0.55 -2.58
C LEU A 357 -19.68 -0.50 -3.68
N LEU A 358 -18.53 -1.15 -3.81
CA LEU A 358 -18.28 -2.12 -4.88
C LEU A 358 -19.12 -3.39 -4.72
N GLU A 359 -19.33 -3.86 -3.50
CA GLU A 359 -20.22 -4.99 -3.19
C GLU A 359 -21.69 -4.64 -3.53
N ALA A 360 -22.12 -3.41 -3.25
CA ALA A 360 -23.46 -2.94 -3.62
C ALA A 360 -23.62 -2.81 -5.15
N VAL A 361 -22.60 -2.28 -5.85
CA VAL A 361 -22.59 -2.24 -7.32
C VAL A 361 -22.63 -3.64 -7.91
N ALA A 362 -21.84 -4.57 -7.41
CA ALA A 362 -21.83 -5.95 -7.87
C ALA A 362 -23.23 -6.60 -7.71
N GLY A 363 -23.90 -6.34 -6.60
CA GLY A 363 -25.27 -6.82 -6.37
C GLY A 363 -26.29 -6.24 -7.35
N VAL A 364 -26.24 -4.93 -7.61
CA VAL A 364 -27.16 -4.25 -8.55
C VAL A 364 -26.91 -4.66 -10.01
N GLU A 365 -25.65 -4.83 -10.40
CA GLU A 365 -25.27 -5.25 -11.74
C GLU A 365 -25.33 -6.79 -11.94
N GLY A 366 -25.64 -7.55 -10.87
CA GLY A 366 -25.75 -9.02 -10.95
C GLY A 366 -24.41 -9.69 -11.31
N LEU A 367 -23.30 -9.16 -10.78
CA LEU A 367 -21.97 -9.71 -11.06
C LEU A 367 -21.72 -10.94 -10.18
N GLU A 368 -21.19 -11.99 -10.79
CA GLU A 368 -20.81 -13.22 -10.11
C GLU A 368 -19.40 -13.63 -10.54
N VAL A 369 -18.67 -14.27 -9.67
CA VAL A 369 -17.33 -14.81 -9.95
C VAL A 369 -17.50 -16.23 -10.50
N ALA A 370 -17.02 -16.47 -11.70
CA ALA A 370 -17.05 -17.81 -12.29
C ALA A 370 -15.97 -18.71 -11.65
N ASP A 371 -16.25 -20.02 -11.55
CA ASP A 371 -15.30 -20.99 -11.00
C ASP A 371 -13.96 -21.00 -11.78
N GLU A 372 -14.01 -20.82 -13.10
CA GLU A 372 -12.81 -20.76 -13.95
C GLU A 372 -11.94 -19.53 -13.64
N GLU A 373 -12.55 -18.42 -13.29
CA GLU A 373 -11.86 -17.18 -12.95
C GLU A 373 -11.16 -17.28 -11.58
N LEU A 374 -11.89 -17.83 -10.60
CA LEU A 374 -11.30 -18.11 -9.29
C LEU A 374 -10.12 -19.10 -9.42
N GLU A 375 -10.27 -20.12 -10.23
CA GLU A 375 -9.21 -21.09 -10.51
C GLU A 375 -8.00 -20.43 -11.19
N GLY A 376 -8.24 -19.55 -12.17
CA GLY A 376 -7.18 -18.78 -12.84
C GLY A 376 -6.41 -17.89 -11.86
N ALA A 377 -7.11 -17.22 -10.93
CA ALA A 377 -6.50 -16.41 -9.89
C ALA A 377 -5.65 -17.27 -8.94
N ILE A 378 -6.15 -18.43 -8.50
CA ILE A 378 -5.39 -19.38 -7.67
C ILE A 378 -4.11 -19.84 -8.37
N GLN A 379 -4.17 -20.14 -9.69
CA GLN A 379 -3.01 -20.55 -10.47
C GLN A 379 -1.96 -19.43 -10.56
N ALA A 380 -2.40 -18.18 -10.81
CA ALA A 380 -1.52 -17.03 -10.89
C ALA A 380 -0.81 -16.75 -9.54
N LEU A 381 -1.57 -16.77 -8.43
CA LEU A 381 -1.04 -16.60 -7.08
C LEU A 381 -0.07 -17.72 -6.68
N ALA A 382 -0.41 -18.96 -6.99
CA ALA A 382 0.46 -20.12 -6.74
C ALA A 382 1.78 -20.00 -7.52
N ALA A 383 1.72 -19.54 -8.80
CA ALA A 383 2.91 -19.30 -9.61
C ALA A 383 3.79 -18.18 -9.02
N ALA A 384 3.19 -17.07 -8.58
CA ALA A 384 3.89 -15.97 -7.89
C ALA A 384 4.56 -16.45 -6.60
N ALA A 385 3.84 -17.26 -5.79
CA ALA A 385 4.35 -17.87 -4.56
C ALA A 385 5.32 -19.06 -4.81
N LYS A 386 5.56 -19.44 -6.08
CA LYS A 386 6.39 -20.60 -6.45
C LYS A 386 5.94 -21.91 -5.80
N THR A 387 4.64 -22.08 -5.65
CA THR A 387 3.98 -23.22 -5.01
C THR A 387 3.09 -23.95 -6.02
N ALA A 388 2.79 -25.23 -5.79
CA ALA A 388 1.85 -25.95 -6.64
C ALA A 388 0.40 -25.43 -6.42
N PRO A 389 -0.43 -25.24 -7.48
CA PRO A 389 -1.79 -24.71 -7.36
C PRO A 389 -2.67 -25.47 -6.37
N ASP A 390 -2.56 -26.80 -6.31
CA ASP A 390 -3.31 -27.64 -5.38
C ASP A 390 -2.90 -27.45 -3.90
N GLU A 391 -1.63 -27.17 -3.66
CA GLU A 391 -1.13 -26.88 -2.30
C GLU A 391 -1.58 -25.48 -1.85
N TYR A 392 -1.50 -24.51 -2.76
CA TYR A 392 -1.97 -23.15 -2.51
C TYR A 392 -3.48 -23.11 -2.22
N ARG A 393 -4.30 -23.82 -3.03
CA ARG A 393 -5.74 -23.97 -2.78
C ARG A 393 -6.04 -24.55 -1.40
N LYS A 394 -5.37 -25.64 -1.02
CA LYS A 394 -5.53 -26.24 0.32
C LYS A 394 -5.11 -25.30 1.44
N ALA A 395 -4.16 -24.41 1.21
CA ALA A 395 -3.77 -23.38 2.16
C ALA A 395 -4.88 -22.34 2.32
N LEU A 396 -5.43 -21.83 1.20
CA LEU A 396 -6.57 -20.90 1.20
C LEU A 396 -7.82 -21.51 1.89
N GLU A 397 -8.12 -22.77 1.63
CA GLU A 397 -9.26 -23.47 2.27
C GLU A 397 -9.05 -23.61 3.78
N ARG A 398 -7.83 -23.96 4.22
CA ARG A 398 -7.49 -24.08 5.65
C ARG A 398 -7.55 -22.74 6.38
N GLY A 399 -7.11 -21.66 5.73
CA GLY A 399 -7.16 -20.28 6.24
C GLY A 399 -8.53 -19.62 6.09
N GLY A 400 -9.50 -20.23 5.40
CA GLY A 400 -10.80 -19.61 5.13
C GLY A 400 -10.73 -18.43 4.12
N GLN A 401 -9.60 -18.27 3.43
CA GLN A 401 -9.31 -17.12 2.56
C GLN A 401 -9.94 -17.23 1.16
N GLY A 402 -10.51 -18.37 0.79
CA GLY A 402 -11.16 -18.56 -0.51
C GLY A 402 -12.31 -17.57 -0.77
N LYS A 403 -13.11 -17.27 0.26
CA LYS A 403 -14.18 -16.26 0.15
C LYS A 403 -13.63 -14.84 -0.01
N ALA A 404 -12.51 -14.53 0.63
CA ALA A 404 -11.85 -13.23 0.51
C ALA A 404 -11.35 -13.01 -0.93
N LEU A 405 -10.66 -14.00 -1.50
CA LEU A 405 -10.19 -13.96 -2.89
C LEU A 405 -11.34 -13.80 -3.90
N ALA A 406 -12.43 -14.55 -3.74
CA ALA A 406 -13.63 -14.35 -4.57
C ALA A 406 -14.22 -12.95 -4.41
N GLY A 407 -14.22 -12.40 -3.20
CA GLY A 407 -14.63 -11.02 -2.94
C GLY A 407 -13.73 -9.98 -3.65
N ASP A 408 -12.42 -10.20 -3.69
CA ASP A 408 -11.47 -9.32 -4.39
C ASP A 408 -11.73 -9.33 -5.90
N ILE A 409 -11.91 -10.50 -6.49
CA ILE A 409 -12.26 -10.65 -7.91
C ILE A 409 -13.59 -9.94 -8.20
N LEU A 410 -14.60 -10.12 -7.36
CA LEU A 410 -15.90 -9.47 -7.52
C LEU A 410 -15.79 -7.95 -7.47
N ARG A 411 -15.00 -7.41 -6.55
CA ARG A 411 -14.76 -5.96 -6.43
C ARG A 411 -14.04 -5.41 -7.67
N ARG A 412 -13.05 -6.13 -8.17
CA ARG A 412 -12.36 -5.73 -9.41
C ARG A 412 -13.34 -5.67 -10.60
N ARG A 413 -14.17 -6.69 -10.77
CA ARG A 413 -15.24 -6.67 -11.78
C ARG A 413 -16.21 -5.51 -11.61
N ALA A 414 -16.55 -5.16 -10.37
CA ALA A 414 -17.39 -4.00 -10.09
C ALA A 414 -16.74 -2.69 -10.51
N ILE A 415 -15.42 -2.54 -10.32
CA ILE A 415 -14.65 -1.39 -10.82
C ILE A 415 -14.70 -1.35 -12.35
N ASP A 416 -14.38 -2.44 -13.03
CA ASP A 416 -14.41 -2.49 -14.50
C ASP A 416 -15.79 -2.16 -15.03
N ARG A 417 -16.84 -2.68 -14.39
CA ARG A 417 -18.22 -2.37 -14.75
C ARG A 417 -18.58 -0.91 -14.54
N LEU A 418 -18.14 -0.30 -13.47
CA LEU A 418 -18.31 1.14 -13.23
C LEU A 418 -17.62 1.98 -14.31
N LEU A 419 -16.39 1.63 -14.71
CA LEU A 419 -15.65 2.31 -15.76
C LEU A 419 -16.30 2.18 -17.14
N GLU A 420 -16.87 1.02 -17.44
CA GLU A 420 -17.65 0.81 -18.67
C GLU A 420 -18.94 1.66 -18.73
N LEU A 421 -19.57 1.87 -17.60
CA LEU A 421 -20.85 2.58 -17.50
C LEU A 421 -20.71 4.09 -17.35
N ALA A 422 -19.55 4.59 -16.95
CA ALA A 422 -19.22 6.02 -16.87
C ALA A 422 -18.59 6.49 -18.18
N VAL A 423 -18.44 7.80 -18.35
CA VAL A 423 -17.88 8.43 -19.55
C VAL A 423 -16.68 9.29 -19.17
N ALA A 424 -15.49 8.94 -19.66
CA ALA A 424 -14.32 9.79 -19.50
C ALA A 424 -14.40 10.98 -20.49
N VAL A 425 -14.03 12.16 -20.01
CA VAL A 425 -13.93 13.35 -20.83
C VAL A 425 -12.66 14.13 -20.51
N ASP A 426 -12.10 14.82 -21.49
CA ASP A 426 -11.01 15.78 -21.26
C ASP A 426 -11.52 17.12 -20.70
N ALA A 427 -10.62 18.04 -20.43
CA ALA A 427 -10.96 19.38 -19.93
C ALA A 427 -11.82 20.20 -20.91
N ASP A 428 -11.78 19.89 -22.20
CA ASP A 428 -12.56 20.53 -23.25
C ASP A 428 -13.93 19.85 -23.45
N GLY A 429 -14.18 18.73 -22.76
CA GLY A 429 -15.42 17.96 -22.81
C GLY A 429 -15.46 16.92 -23.92
N ASN A 430 -14.36 16.64 -24.61
CA ASN A 430 -14.29 15.56 -25.58
C ASN A 430 -14.27 14.21 -24.88
N GLU A 431 -15.00 13.24 -25.42
CA GLU A 431 -15.03 11.88 -24.86
C GLU A 431 -13.74 11.12 -25.19
N ILE A 432 -13.25 10.38 -24.19
CA ILE A 432 -12.05 9.56 -24.29
C ILE A 432 -12.51 8.10 -24.31
N GLU A 433 -12.18 7.39 -25.38
CA GLU A 433 -12.41 5.97 -25.50
C GLU A 433 -11.18 5.19 -24.99
N PHE A 434 -11.38 4.29 -24.05
CA PHE A 434 -10.36 3.36 -23.60
C PHE A 434 -10.45 2.06 -24.41
N PRO A 435 -9.29 1.49 -24.84
CA PRO A 435 -9.30 0.16 -25.44
C PRO A 435 -9.88 -0.85 -24.44
N ALA A 436 -10.61 -1.83 -24.96
CA ALA A 436 -11.12 -2.92 -24.14
C ALA A 436 -9.96 -3.60 -23.39
N VAL A 437 -10.12 -3.79 -22.11
CA VAL A 437 -9.14 -4.51 -21.28
C VAL A 437 -9.27 -5.99 -21.60
N ASP A 438 -8.16 -6.64 -21.94
CA ASP A 438 -8.13 -8.09 -22.08
C ASP A 438 -8.31 -8.71 -20.68
N PRO A 439 -9.39 -9.45 -20.41
CA PRO A 439 -9.66 -10.01 -19.09
C PRO A 439 -8.55 -10.92 -18.54
N GLY A 440 -7.61 -11.32 -19.38
CA GLY A 440 -6.44 -12.14 -18.99
C GLY A 440 -5.23 -11.33 -18.50
N SER A 441 -5.14 -10.03 -18.79
CA SER A 441 -3.97 -9.20 -18.41
C SER A 441 -4.01 -8.69 -16.98
N ASP A 442 -5.19 -8.62 -16.36
CA ASP A 442 -5.41 -8.05 -15.03
C ASP A 442 -5.26 -9.05 -13.87
N VAL A 443 -5.16 -10.34 -14.17
CA VAL A 443 -4.92 -11.37 -13.13
C VAL A 443 -3.56 -11.17 -12.46
N ALA A 444 -2.58 -10.57 -13.14
CA ALA A 444 -1.28 -10.22 -12.57
C ALA A 444 -1.37 -9.04 -11.58
N GLY A 445 -2.19 -8.04 -11.87
CA GLY A 445 -2.42 -6.89 -10.96
C GLY A 445 -3.24 -7.27 -9.73
N ALA A 446 -4.22 -8.17 -9.87
CA ALA A 446 -4.94 -8.74 -8.74
C ALA A 446 -4.04 -9.65 -7.89
N ALA A 447 -3.06 -10.33 -8.50
CA ALA A 447 -2.06 -11.14 -7.81
C ALA A 447 -1.07 -10.28 -6.99
N GLU A 448 -0.68 -9.10 -7.48
CA GLU A 448 0.13 -8.14 -6.71
C GLU A 448 -0.65 -7.54 -5.54
N ALA A 449 -1.91 -7.17 -5.74
CA ALA A 449 -2.76 -6.64 -4.67
C ALA A 449 -3.14 -7.71 -3.63
N ALA A 450 -3.34 -8.96 -4.03
CA ALA A 450 -3.64 -10.09 -3.15
C ALA A 450 -2.37 -10.69 -2.51
N GLY A 451 -1.21 -10.59 -3.16
CA GLY A 451 0.09 -10.97 -2.59
C GLY A 451 0.48 -10.05 -1.42
N ASP A 452 0.08 -8.79 -1.46
CA ASP A 452 0.23 -7.84 -0.33
C ASP A 452 -0.79 -8.14 0.81
N ALA A 453 -1.86 -8.87 0.53
CA ALA A 453 -2.89 -9.25 1.52
C ALA A 453 -2.75 -10.69 2.06
N GLY A 454 -1.97 -11.55 1.43
CA GLY A 454 -1.98 -13.01 1.64
C GLY A 454 -0.84 -13.59 2.46
N GLU A 455 0.16 -12.81 2.89
CA GLU A 455 1.26 -13.33 3.72
C GLU A 455 1.00 -13.27 5.24
N ASP A 456 -0.17 -12.80 5.68
CA ASP A 456 -0.40 -12.36 7.06
C ASP A 456 -1.54 -13.05 7.82
N ASP A 457 -1.73 -14.36 7.65
CA ASP A 457 -2.58 -15.11 8.59
C ASP A 457 -1.81 -16.24 9.25
N ASP A 458 -0.84 -15.87 10.10
CA ASP A 458 -0.44 -16.74 11.21
C ASP A 458 -1.56 -16.66 12.27
N PRO A 459 -2.07 -17.77 12.79
CA PRO A 459 -3.20 -17.75 13.72
C PRO A 459 -2.84 -16.91 14.94
N ILE A 460 -3.67 -15.91 15.19
CA ILE A 460 -3.61 -14.97 16.31
C ILE A 460 -3.30 -15.74 17.60
N GLN A 461 -2.08 -15.59 18.11
CA GLN A 461 -1.77 -15.99 19.48
C GLN A 461 -2.47 -14.99 20.41
N PRO A 462 -3.15 -15.46 21.48
CA PRO A 462 -3.84 -14.57 22.39
C PRO A 462 -2.85 -13.63 23.06
N VAL A 463 -3.12 -12.33 22.94
CA VAL A 463 -2.39 -11.27 23.63
C VAL A 463 -2.50 -11.51 25.13
N GLU A 464 -1.36 -11.73 25.77
CA GLU A 464 -1.27 -11.72 27.24
C GLU A 464 -1.62 -10.31 27.72
N VAL A 465 -2.72 -10.22 28.46
CA VAL A 465 -3.08 -9.03 29.23
C VAL A 465 -2.26 -9.08 30.51
N GLU A 466 -1.18 -8.32 30.57
CA GLU A 466 -0.53 -8.01 31.84
C GLU A 466 -1.48 -7.15 32.70
N SER A 467 -1.67 -7.62 33.92
CA SER A 467 -2.55 -7.07 34.98
C SER A 467 -2.04 -5.74 35.55
#